data_42e4529e58323f47a497573f0e45f43f
#
_entry.id   42e4529e58323f47a497573f0e45f43f
#
_cell.length_a   1.000
_cell.length_b   1.000
_cell.length_c   1.000
_cell.angle_alpha   90.00
_cell.angle_beta   90.00
_cell.angle_gamma   90.00
#
_symmetry.space_group_name_H-M   'P 1'
#
loop_
_entity.id
_entity.type
_entity.pdbx_description
1 polymer ?
#
loop_
_entity_poly.entity_id
_entity_poly.type
_entity_poly.pdbx_seq_one_letter_code
_entity_poly.pdbx_strand_id
1 'polypeptide(L)'
;SICFKGYSQINPDHIEIIRDNYGVPHIYAPTDAEVAYGFAWAQAEDHFKLIQEGYLAGNGLLGKLIGLKGAGADFLTQLIQSEETVDKYYNTLDKKFIALTEGFAAGLNAYAKKYPEQILEKKLFPLTVKKLLRYTQLQLFISNEADKLVSGIVNNSLSWPYKIEEDSKGSNFIAISRNRTGSDETFLAINTHQPLEGPTSWYEAHLVSEEGTNIIGAAFPGTPCILTGANEYLGWTHTVNYPDKADVYALQMHPKKKDVYLV
;
A
#
# COMPACT_ATOMS: atom_id res chain seq x y z
N SER A 1 20.66 -7.52 32.43
CA SER A 1 20.34 -8.29 31.22
C SER A 1 18.86 -8.04 30.89
N ILE A 2 18.62 -7.04 30.02
CA ILE A 2 17.29 -6.76 29.48
C ILE A 2 17.06 -7.81 28.39
N CYS A 3 16.24 -8.78 28.70
CA CYS A 3 15.78 -9.77 27.75
C CYS A 3 14.80 -9.05 26.81
N PHE A 4 15.26 -8.61 25.66
CA PHE A 4 14.38 -8.30 24.54
C PHE A 4 13.65 -9.61 24.21
N LYS A 5 12.35 -9.70 24.53
CA LYS A 5 11.48 -10.66 23.89
C LYS A 5 11.44 -10.25 22.41
N GLY A 6 12.35 -10.85 21.62
CA GLY A 6 12.33 -10.74 20.19
C GLY A 6 10.97 -11.23 19.69
N TYR A 7 10.37 -10.51 18.79
CA TYR A 7 9.32 -11.04 17.94
C TYR A 7 9.81 -12.37 17.34
N SER A 8 8.92 -13.31 17.18
CA SER A 8 9.21 -14.65 16.65
C SER A 8 10.18 -14.54 15.48
N GLN A 9 11.34 -15.18 15.60
CA GLN A 9 12.32 -15.19 14.51
C GLN A 9 11.66 -15.90 13.33
N ILE A 10 11.44 -15.18 12.21
CA ILE A 10 10.86 -15.74 10.99
C ILE A 10 11.74 -16.90 10.55
N ASN A 11 11.14 -18.06 10.40
CA ASN A 11 11.80 -19.25 9.86
C ASN A 11 11.25 -19.53 8.45
N PRO A 12 12.00 -19.22 7.39
CA PRO A 12 11.55 -19.47 6.03
C PRO A 12 11.24 -20.94 5.72
N ASP A 13 11.82 -21.89 6.46
CA ASP A 13 11.59 -23.33 6.26
C ASP A 13 10.19 -23.77 6.74
N HIS A 14 9.49 -22.93 7.49
CA HIS A 14 8.10 -23.17 7.91
C HIS A 14 7.07 -22.58 6.96
N ILE A 15 7.51 -21.87 5.92
CA ILE A 15 6.62 -21.17 4.99
C ILE A 15 6.44 -22.00 3.73
N GLU A 16 5.22 -22.36 3.46
CA GLU A 16 4.85 -23.05 2.23
C GLU A 16 4.10 -22.12 1.29
N ILE A 17 4.53 -22.06 0.03
CA ILE A 17 3.88 -21.30 -1.04
C ILE A 17 3.49 -22.27 -2.14
N ILE A 18 2.18 -22.47 -2.34
CA ILE A 18 1.63 -23.34 -3.37
C ILE A 18 0.90 -22.46 -4.38
N ARG A 19 1.24 -22.58 -5.65
CA ARG A 19 0.49 -21.89 -6.71
C ARG A 19 -0.51 -22.85 -7.33
N ASP A 20 -1.76 -22.40 -7.44
CA ASP A 20 -2.80 -23.14 -8.11
C ASP A 20 -2.66 -23.12 -9.65
N ASN A 21 -3.62 -23.70 -10.35
CA ASN A 21 -3.63 -23.78 -11.82
C ASN A 21 -3.77 -22.39 -12.50
N TYR A 22 -4.16 -21.36 -11.75
CA TYR A 22 -4.28 -19.97 -12.21
C TYR A 22 -3.07 -19.13 -11.83
N GLY A 23 -2.12 -19.70 -11.08
CA GLY A 23 -0.94 -19.03 -10.58
C GLY A 23 -1.16 -18.25 -9.27
N VAL A 24 -2.36 -18.33 -8.68
CA VAL A 24 -2.66 -17.68 -7.40
C VAL A 24 -1.85 -18.36 -6.28
N PRO A 25 -1.05 -17.62 -5.50
CA PRO A 25 -0.29 -18.19 -4.40
C PRO A 25 -1.17 -18.44 -3.18
N HIS A 26 -1.10 -19.64 -2.65
CA HIS A 26 -1.62 -20.05 -1.35
C HIS A 26 -0.44 -20.15 -0.39
N ILE A 27 -0.46 -19.37 0.69
CA ILE A 27 0.66 -19.21 1.61
C ILE A 27 0.26 -19.71 2.98
N TYR A 28 1.00 -20.68 3.47
CA TYR A 28 0.78 -21.33 4.76
C TYR A 28 1.99 -21.14 5.66
N ALA A 29 1.77 -20.72 6.91
CA ALA A 29 2.83 -20.62 7.90
C ALA A 29 2.27 -20.62 9.34
N PRO A 30 3.10 -20.88 10.37
CA PRO A 30 2.66 -20.86 11.76
C PRO A 30 2.17 -19.50 12.25
N THR A 31 2.78 -18.40 11.82
CA THR A 31 2.46 -17.05 12.30
C THR A 31 2.06 -16.09 11.18
N ASP A 32 1.28 -15.06 11.51
CA ASP A 32 0.89 -14.00 10.57
C ASP A 32 2.12 -13.30 9.97
N ALA A 33 3.18 -13.12 10.74
CA ALA A 33 4.43 -12.51 10.27
C ALA A 33 5.15 -13.39 9.23
N GLU A 34 5.15 -14.72 9.41
CA GLU A 34 5.70 -15.67 8.44
C GLU A 34 4.84 -15.76 7.17
N VAL A 35 3.51 -15.71 7.31
CA VAL A 35 2.60 -15.58 6.16
C VAL A 35 2.89 -14.30 5.39
N ALA A 36 3.08 -13.18 6.06
CA ALA A 36 3.42 -11.90 5.43
C ALA A 36 4.79 -11.96 4.70
N TYR A 37 5.77 -12.69 5.25
CA TYR A 37 7.04 -12.96 4.57
C TYR A 37 6.83 -13.74 3.27
N GLY A 38 6.08 -14.84 3.31
CA GLY A 38 5.75 -15.63 2.12
C GLY A 38 4.97 -14.84 1.09
N PHE A 39 4.04 -14.00 1.53
CA PHE A 39 3.26 -13.11 0.67
C PHE A 39 4.14 -12.07 -0.03
N ALA A 40 5.09 -11.48 0.69
CA ALA A 40 6.08 -10.58 0.13
C ALA A 40 6.96 -11.26 -0.92
N TRP A 41 7.39 -12.49 -0.63
CA TRP A 41 8.19 -13.29 -1.55
C TRP A 41 7.41 -13.59 -2.84
N ALA A 42 6.18 -14.09 -2.75
CA ALA A 42 5.34 -14.39 -3.90
C ALA A 42 5.06 -13.15 -4.76
N GLN A 43 4.76 -12.00 -4.13
CA GLN A 43 4.62 -10.73 -4.85
C GLN A 43 5.92 -10.29 -5.55
N ALA A 44 7.07 -10.53 -4.91
CA ALA A 44 8.36 -10.18 -5.51
C ALA A 44 8.71 -11.08 -6.70
N GLU A 45 8.33 -12.37 -6.68
CA GLU A 45 8.50 -13.25 -7.85
C GLU A 45 7.81 -12.69 -9.09
N ASP A 46 6.65 -12.09 -8.92
CA ASP A 46 5.81 -11.62 -10.04
C ASP A 46 6.03 -10.12 -10.36
N HIS A 47 6.28 -9.27 -9.35
CA HIS A 47 6.20 -7.81 -9.48
C HIS A 47 7.34 -7.04 -8.80
N PHE A 48 8.53 -7.63 -8.61
CA PHE A 48 9.60 -7.00 -7.82
C PHE A 48 10.01 -5.62 -8.31
N LYS A 49 10.07 -5.41 -9.63
CA LYS A 49 10.37 -4.10 -10.21
C LYS A 49 9.31 -3.06 -9.80
N LEU A 50 8.04 -3.38 -9.99
CA LEU A 50 6.92 -2.49 -9.68
C LEU A 50 6.87 -2.13 -8.19
N ILE A 51 7.10 -3.11 -7.32
CA ILE A 51 7.18 -2.92 -5.88
C ILE A 51 8.31 -1.95 -5.52
N GLN A 52 9.49 -2.13 -6.08
CA GLN A 52 10.62 -1.23 -5.85
C GLN A 52 10.33 0.19 -6.32
N GLU A 53 9.74 0.37 -7.51
CA GLU A 53 9.38 1.69 -8.04
C GLU A 53 8.43 2.44 -7.09
N GLY A 54 7.43 1.75 -6.54
CA GLY A 54 6.52 2.29 -5.52
C GLY A 54 7.25 2.72 -4.25
N TYR A 55 8.10 1.85 -3.71
CA TYR A 55 8.88 2.19 -2.51
C TYR A 55 9.93 3.27 -2.74
N LEU A 56 10.53 3.33 -3.93
CA LEU A 56 11.41 4.44 -4.30
C LEU A 56 10.66 5.77 -4.31
N ALA A 57 9.45 5.80 -4.88
CA ALA A 57 8.59 6.98 -4.85
C ALA A 57 8.28 7.42 -3.41
N GLY A 58 7.79 6.50 -2.58
CA GLY A 58 7.43 6.79 -1.18
C GLY A 58 8.60 7.18 -0.27
N ASN A 59 9.82 6.92 -0.70
CA ASN A 59 11.04 7.24 0.05
C ASN A 59 11.88 8.35 -0.59
N GLY A 60 11.33 9.09 -1.56
CA GLY A 60 12.02 10.22 -2.19
C GLY A 60 13.28 9.82 -2.98
N LEU A 61 13.25 8.66 -3.61
CA LEU A 61 14.37 8.08 -4.35
C LEU A 61 14.07 7.80 -5.83
N LEU A 62 12.83 8.04 -6.27
CA LEU A 62 12.42 7.69 -7.64
C LEU A 62 13.13 8.55 -8.69
N GLY A 63 13.42 9.80 -8.38
CA GLY A 63 14.19 10.70 -9.24
C GLY A 63 15.59 10.20 -9.54
N LYS A 64 16.20 9.40 -8.64
CA LYS A 64 17.48 8.76 -8.92
C LYS A 64 17.40 7.71 -10.02
N LEU A 65 16.25 7.03 -10.12
CA LEU A 65 16.05 5.97 -11.10
C LEU A 65 15.65 6.54 -12.47
N ILE A 66 14.69 7.47 -12.51
CA ILE A 66 14.08 7.95 -13.77
C ILE A 66 14.19 9.46 -13.99
N GLY A 67 15.06 10.15 -13.24
CA GLY A 67 15.33 11.57 -13.41
C GLY A 67 14.14 12.46 -13.09
N LEU A 68 13.92 13.51 -13.88
CA LEU A 68 12.85 14.50 -13.65
C LEU A 68 11.45 13.87 -13.58
N LYS A 69 11.19 12.79 -14.28
CA LYS A 69 9.90 12.08 -14.21
C LYS A 69 9.60 11.54 -12.80
N GLY A 70 10.62 11.14 -12.07
CA GLY A 70 10.48 10.66 -10.69
C GLY A 70 10.56 11.76 -9.64
N ALA A 71 11.19 12.90 -9.98
CA ALA A 71 11.39 14.01 -9.03
C ALA A 71 10.07 14.61 -8.51
N GLY A 72 8.98 14.52 -9.29
CA GLY A 72 7.66 14.95 -8.83
C GLY A 72 7.15 14.12 -7.64
N ALA A 73 7.29 12.79 -7.69
CA ALA A 73 6.93 11.92 -6.57
C ALA A 73 7.83 12.16 -5.35
N ASP A 74 9.13 12.34 -5.57
CA ASP A 74 10.07 12.69 -4.49
C ASP A 74 9.69 14.01 -3.81
N PHE A 75 9.29 15.02 -4.60
CA PHE A 75 8.80 16.29 -4.07
C PHE A 75 7.52 16.13 -3.23
N LEU A 76 6.53 15.36 -3.74
CA LEU A 76 5.29 15.10 -3.00
C LEU A 76 5.57 14.41 -1.66
N THR A 77 6.45 13.42 -1.64
CA THR A 77 6.84 12.71 -0.42
C THR A 77 7.45 13.66 0.63
N GLN A 78 8.25 14.63 0.20
CA GLN A 78 8.80 15.67 1.09
C GLN A 78 7.72 16.68 1.52
N LEU A 79 6.84 17.09 0.60
CA LEU A 79 5.76 18.04 0.87
C LEU A 79 4.82 17.54 1.97
N ILE A 80 4.46 16.25 1.94
CA ILE A 80 3.61 15.63 2.96
C ILE A 80 4.37 15.27 4.24
N GLN A 81 5.66 15.58 4.32
CA GLN A 81 6.52 15.27 5.48
C GLN A 81 6.41 13.80 5.90
N SER A 82 6.51 12.90 4.91
CA SER A 82 6.24 11.49 5.11
C SER A 82 7.18 10.85 6.12
N GLU A 83 8.47 11.23 6.11
CA GLU A 83 9.48 10.72 7.05
C GLU A 83 9.19 11.16 8.47
N GLU A 84 8.98 12.46 8.69
CA GLU A 84 8.70 13.04 9.99
C GLU A 84 7.41 12.51 10.59
N THR A 85 6.39 12.34 9.76
CA THR A 85 5.10 11.80 10.19
C THR A 85 5.23 10.34 10.65
N VAL A 86 5.91 9.51 9.86
CA VAL A 86 6.18 8.12 10.23
C VAL A 86 6.99 8.04 11.52
N ASP A 87 8.06 8.83 11.64
CA ASP A 87 8.91 8.81 12.83
C ASP A 87 8.16 9.23 14.09
N LYS A 88 7.29 10.25 13.97
CA LYS A 88 6.47 10.76 15.07
C LYS A 88 5.47 9.74 15.60
N TYR A 89 4.80 9.02 14.69
CA TYR A 89 3.67 8.16 15.04
C TYR A 89 4.01 6.67 15.08
N TYR A 90 5.20 6.26 14.70
CA TYR A 90 5.61 4.85 14.64
C TYR A 90 5.32 4.07 15.92
N ASN A 91 5.63 4.65 17.08
CA ASN A 91 5.46 3.99 18.38
C ASN A 91 4.00 3.90 18.85
N THR A 92 3.05 4.51 18.12
CA THR A 92 1.61 4.42 18.41
C THR A 92 0.93 3.27 17.66
N LEU A 93 1.66 2.64 16.73
CA LEU A 93 1.12 1.54 15.93
C LEU A 93 0.95 0.28 16.77
N ASP A 94 -0.05 -0.52 16.40
CA ASP A 94 -0.28 -1.82 17.00
C ASP A 94 0.93 -2.75 16.77
N LYS A 95 1.30 -3.50 17.80
CA LYS A 95 2.48 -4.37 17.76
C LYS A 95 2.32 -5.55 16.80
N LYS A 96 1.11 -6.09 16.64
CA LYS A 96 0.85 -7.16 15.67
C LYS A 96 0.98 -6.65 14.26
N PHE A 97 0.49 -5.44 13.99
CA PHE A 97 0.66 -4.80 12.70
C PHE A 97 2.14 -4.53 12.38
N ILE A 98 2.93 -4.08 13.36
CA ILE A 98 4.38 -3.92 13.19
C ILE A 98 5.03 -5.27 12.86
N ALA A 99 4.73 -6.33 13.63
CA ALA A 99 5.31 -7.66 13.40
C ALA A 99 4.96 -8.22 12.01
N LEU A 100 3.71 -8.08 11.57
CA LEU A 100 3.27 -8.47 10.23
C LEU A 100 4.04 -7.69 9.15
N THR A 101 4.18 -6.37 9.32
CA THR A 101 4.89 -5.51 8.35
C THR A 101 6.41 -5.78 8.35
N GLU A 102 6.99 -6.13 9.50
CA GLU A 102 8.39 -6.61 9.60
C GLU A 102 8.58 -7.92 8.83
N GLY A 103 7.64 -8.87 8.95
CA GLY A 103 7.62 -10.10 8.17
C GLY A 103 7.61 -9.82 6.68
N PHE A 104 6.73 -8.95 6.22
CA PHE A 104 6.65 -8.56 4.82
C PHE A 104 7.95 -7.90 4.32
N ALA A 105 8.51 -6.96 5.10
CA ALA A 105 9.79 -6.33 4.77
C ALA A 105 10.93 -7.36 4.69
N ALA A 106 10.94 -8.34 5.61
CA ALA A 106 11.94 -9.41 5.63
C ALA A 106 11.84 -10.30 4.38
N GLY A 107 10.64 -10.64 3.91
CA GLY A 107 10.41 -11.39 2.68
C GLY A 107 10.96 -10.66 1.45
N LEU A 108 10.66 -9.36 1.29
CA LEU A 108 11.22 -8.55 0.20
C LEU A 108 12.74 -8.43 0.28
N ASN A 109 13.30 -8.27 1.48
CA ASN A 109 14.75 -8.22 1.68
C ASN A 109 15.43 -9.56 1.36
N ALA A 110 14.79 -10.67 1.70
CA ALA A 110 15.30 -12.01 1.37
C ALA A 110 15.29 -12.24 -0.14
N TYR A 111 14.23 -11.82 -0.85
CA TYR A 111 14.16 -11.87 -2.30
C TYR A 111 15.26 -11.01 -2.95
N ALA A 112 15.43 -9.77 -2.50
CA ALA A 112 16.49 -8.87 -2.96
C ALA A 112 17.90 -9.45 -2.74
N LYS A 113 18.11 -10.14 -1.61
CA LYS A 113 19.38 -10.81 -1.30
C LYS A 113 19.65 -12.00 -2.24
N LYS A 114 18.59 -12.74 -2.61
CA LYS A 114 18.69 -13.90 -3.52
C LYS A 114 18.91 -13.48 -4.98
N TYR A 115 18.32 -12.35 -5.38
CA TYR A 115 18.38 -11.82 -6.75
C TYR A 115 18.89 -10.38 -6.78
N PRO A 116 20.18 -10.16 -6.40
CA PRO A 116 20.74 -8.81 -6.28
C PRO A 116 20.83 -8.05 -7.61
N GLU A 117 20.81 -8.76 -8.74
CA GLU A 117 20.80 -8.19 -10.10
C GLU A 117 19.48 -7.51 -10.46
N GLN A 118 18.39 -7.84 -9.74
CA GLN A 118 17.08 -7.23 -9.94
C GLN A 118 16.88 -5.95 -9.11
N ILE A 119 17.85 -5.57 -8.26
CA ILE A 119 17.77 -4.36 -7.44
C ILE A 119 17.94 -3.12 -8.31
N LEU A 120 16.93 -2.24 -8.32
CA LEU A 120 16.93 -0.99 -9.08
C LEU A 120 17.80 0.10 -8.42
N GLU A 121 17.72 0.24 -7.10
CA GLU A 121 18.50 1.20 -6.31
C GLU A 121 18.88 0.59 -4.95
N LYS A 122 20.19 0.43 -4.73
CA LYS A 122 20.71 -0.21 -3.50
C LYS A 122 20.34 0.53 -2.21
N LYS A 123 20.16 1.85 -2.25
CA LYS A 123 19.79 2.65 -1.06
C LYS A 123 18.39 2.35 -0.55
N LEU A 124 17.54 1.72 -1.37
CA LEU A 124 16.23 1.28 -0.93
C LEU A 124 16.35 0.17 0.13
N PHE A 125 17.32 -0.71 -0.05
CA PHE A 125 17.52 -1.88 0.84
C PHE A 125 18.52 -1.63 1.96
N PRO A 126 18.33 -2.24 3.15
CA PRO A 126 17.17 -3.06 3.49
C PRO A 126 15.89 -2.23 3.58
N LEU A 127 14.77 -2.83 3.14
CA LEU A 127 13.45 -2.30 3.43
C LEU A 127 13.16 -2.44 4.93
N THR A 128 12.50 -1.44 5.48
CA THR A 128 12.07 -1.41 6.89
C THR A 128 10.59 -1.05 6.96
N VAL A 129 9.93 -1.34 8.08
CA VAL A 129 8.53 -0.93 8.31
C VAL A 129 8.34 0.56 8.02
N LYS A 130 9.25 1.41 8.46
CA LYS A 130 9.16 2.85 8.20
C LYS A 130 9.17 3.19 6.71
N LYS A 131 10.00 2.52 5.91
CA LYS A 131 10.03 2.72 4.45
C LYS A 131 8.73 2.26 3.79
N LEU A 132 8.12 1.17 4.25
CA LEU A 132 6.82 0.71 3.79
C LEU A 132 5.72 1.74 4.13
N LEU A 133 5.70 2.22 5.35
CA LEU A 133 4.72 3.21 5.82
C LEU A 133 4.81 4.55 5.07
N ARG A 134 6.01 5.00 4.72
CA ARG A 134 6.18 6.20 3.87
C ARG A 134 5.52 6.04 2.51
N TYR A 135 5.65 4.87 1.90
CA TYR A 135 4.96 4.58 0.64
C TYR A 135 3.44 4.56 0.80
N THR A 136 2.94 3.95 1.88
CA THR A 136 1.50 3.96 2.17
C THR A 136 0.94 5.38 2.30
N GLN A 137 1.68 6.31 2.90
CA GLN A 137 1.25 7.71 2.98
C GLN A 137 1.17 8.38 1.60
N LEU A 138 2.15 8.13 0.72
CA LEU A 138 2.10 8.61 -0.65
C LEU A 138 0.91 8.02 -1.41
N GLN A 139 0.65 6.72 -1.24
CA GLN A 139 -0.52 6.05 -1.84
C GLN A 139 -1.84 6.70 -1.38
N LEU A 140 -1.98 6.97 -0.07
CA LEU A 140 -3.16 7.65 0.48
C LEU A 140 -3.32 9.06 -0.08
N PHE A 141 -2.23 9.81 -0.23
CA PHE A 141 -2.23 11.15 -0.80
C PHE A 141 -2.71 11.15 -2.26
N ILE A 142 -2.17 10.23 -3.08
CA ILE A 142 -2.55 10.08 -4.49
C ILE A 142 -3.98 9.54 -4.63
N SER A 143 -4.37 8.57 -3.82
CA SER A 143 -5.72 7.98 -3.88
C SER A 143 -6.83 8.98 -3.50
N ASN A 144 -6.49 10.05 -2.79
CA ASN A 144 -7.38 11.17 -2.50
C ASN A 144 -7.26 12.34 -3.49
N GLU A 145 -6.55 12.14 -4.61
CA GLU A 145 -6.35 13.12 -5.69
C GLU A 145 -5.67 14.42 -5.28
N ALA A 146 -5.01 14.43 -4.12
CA ALA A 146 -4.32 15.60 -3.61
C ALA A 146 -3.09 15.98 -4.47
N ASP A 147 -2.51 15.02 -5.18
CA ASP A 147 -1.46 15.24 -6.18
C ASP A 147 -1.96 16.08 -7.37
N LYS A 148 -3.22 15.89 -7.81
CA LYS A 148 -3.85 16.71 -8.85
C LYS A 148 -4.02 18.15 -8.39
N LEU A 149 -4.44 18.36 -7.13
CA LEU A 149 -4.55 19.70 -6.54
C LEU A 149 -3.19 20.40 -6.49
N VAL A 150 -2.16 19.73 -5.98
CA VAL A 150 -0.80 20.29 -5.93
C VAL A 150 -0.30 20.61 -7.34
N SER A 151 -0.49 19.71 -8.30
CA SER A 151 -0.11 19.93 -9.70
C SER A 151 -0.85 21.14 -10.28
N GLY A 152 -2.14 21.27 -10.03
CA GLY A 152 -2.95 22.39 -10.48
C GLY A 152 -2.48 23.74 -9.90
N ILE A 153 -2.07 23.77 -8.62
CA ILE A 153 -1.48 24.97 -7.98
C ILE A 153 -0.15 25.32 -8.64
N VAL A 154 0.76 24.35 -8.75
CA VAL A 154 2.11 24.55 -9.30
C VAL A 154 2.08 25.02 -10.75
N ASN A 155 1.18 24.48 -11.54
CA ASN A 155 1.03 24.82 -12.95
C ASN A 155 0.11 26.00 -13.20
N ASN A 156 -0.43 26.63 -12.13
CA ASN A 156 -1.42 27.72 -12.22
C ASN A 156 -2.62 27.36 -13.13
N SER A 157 -3.06 26.11 -13.05
CA SER A 157 -4.14 25.54 -13.90
C SER A 157 -5.44 25.25 -13.12
N LEU A 158 -5.49 25.59 -11.80
CA LEU A 158 -6.73 25.45 -11.04
C LEU A 158 -7.76 26.46 -11.51
N SER A 159 -8.93 25.95 -11.90
CA SER A 159 -10.11 26.81 -12.08
C SER A 159 -10.70 27.19 -10.72
N TRP A 160 -11.16 28.44 -10.60
CA TRP A 160 -11.82 28.89 -9.37
C TRP A 160 -13.29 29.25 -9.63
N PRO A 161 -14.28 28.77 -8.86
CA PRO A 161 -14.13 27.80 -7.77
C PRO A 161 -13.67 26.43 -8.30
N TYR A 162 -12.81 25.77 -7.51
CA TYR A 162 -12.33 24.44 -7.83
C TYR A 162 -13.51 23.46 -7.86
N LYS A 163 -13.66 22.77 -8.97
CA LYS A 163 -14.61 21.66 -9.09
C LYS A 163 -13.81 20.39 -9.23
N ILE A 164 -14.08 19.44 -8.37
CA ILE A 164 -13.61 18.07 -8.56
C ILE A 164 -14.31 17.56 -9.83
N GLU A 165 -13.55 17.28 -10.87
CA GLU A 165 -14.09 16.54 -12.00
C GLU A 165 -14.44 15.15 -11.49
N GLU A 166 -15.72 14.79 -11.55
CA GLU A 166 -16.16 13.43 -11.29
C GLU A 166 -15.53 12.53 -12.36
N ASP A 167 -14.34 12.02 -12.06
CA ASP A 167 -13.72 10.97 -12.86
C ASP A 167 -14.66 9.75 -12.76
N SER A 168 -15.02 9.16 -13.89
CA SER A 168 -15.97 8.03 -13.97
C SER A 168 -15.44 6.73 -13.32
N LYS A 169 -14.43 6.83 -12.48
CA LYS A 169 -13.87 5.72 -11.73
C LYS A 169 -14.82 5.32 -10.61
N GLY A 170 -15.12 4.07 -10.54
CA GLY A 170 -15.95 3.49 -9.50
C GLY A 170 -15.55 2.05 -9.23
N SER A 171 -16.43 1.36 -8.57
CA SER A 171 -16.38 -0.09 -8.39
C SER A 171 -17.79 -0.54 -8.06
N ASN A 172 -18.11 -1.79 -8.32
CA ASN A 172 -19.40 -2.34 -7.94
C ASN A 172 -19.21 -3.53 -7.00
N PHE A 173 -20.08 -3.63 -6.01
CA PHE A 173 -20.20 -4.87 -5.26
C PHE A 173 -21.66 -5.20 -5.01
N ILE A 174 -21.96 -6.48 -4.93
CA ILE A 174 -23.31 -6.99 -4.67
C ILE A 174 -23.20 -8.11 -3.64
N ALA A 175 -23.87 -7.95 -2.52
CA ALA A 175 -24.04 -9.00 -1.52
C ALA A 175 -25.47 -9.53 -1.60
N ILE A 176 -25.63 -10.84 -1.76
CA ILE A 176 -26.94 -11.51 -1.85
C ILE A 176 -27.02 -12.54 -0.71
N SER A 177 -27.92 -12.31 0.23
CA SER A 177 -28.12 -13.23 1.34
C SER A 177 -28.78 -14.54 0.89
N ARG A 178 -28.55 -15.62 1.63
CA ARG A 178 -29.19 -16.93 1.41
C ARG A 178 -30.71 -16.90 1.28
N ASN A 179 -31.37 -15.95 1.91
CA ASN A 179 -32.83 -15.79 1.82
C ASN A 179 -33.30 -15.35 0.42
N ARG A 180 -32.40 -14.88 -0.43
CA ARG A 180 -32.67 -14.37 -1.80
C ARG A 180 -32.12 -15.25 -2.90
N THR A 181 -31.23 -16.17 -2.59
CA THR A 181 -30.55 -17.01 -3.61
C THR A 181 -31.34 -18.26 -3.98
N GLY A 182 -32.35 -18.65 -3.18
CA GLY A 182 -33.02 -19.93 -3.32
C GLY A 182 -32.17 -21.14 -2.95
N SER A 183 -30.99 -20.91 -2.41
CA SER A 183 -30.06 -21.88 -1.83
C SER A 183 -29.63 -21.40 -0.43
N ASP A 184 -28.90 -22.22 0.31
CA ASP A 184 -28.34 -21.80 1.62
C ASP A 184 -27.05 -20.98 1.49
N GLU A 185 -26.71 -20.54 0.29
CA GLU A 185 -25.46 -19.82 0.00
C GLU A 185 -25.66 -18.32 0.02
N THR A 186 -24.63 -17.62 0.49
CA THR A 186 -24.50 -16.17 0.38
C THR A 186 -23.46 -15.85 -0.68
N PHE A 187 -23.78 -14.94 -1.59
CA PHE A 187 -22.87 -14.51 -2.65
C PHE A 187 -22.37 -13.09 -2.38
N LEU A 188 -21.07 -12.90 -2.60
CA LEU A 188 -20.44 -11.57 -2.68
C LEU A 188 -19.75 -11.44 -4.03
N ALA A 189 -20.28 -10.59 -4.89
CA ALA A 189 -19.63 -10.21 -6.14
C ALA A 189 -18.85 -8.91 -5.93
N ILE A 190 -17.58 -8.93 -6.28
CA ILE A 190 -16.65 -7.80 -6.18
C ILE A 190 -16.16 -7.48 -7.58
N ASN A 191 -16.39 -6.24 -8.04
CA ASN A 191 -15.93 -5.74 -9.33
C ASN A 191 -15.23 -4.40 -9.12
N THR A 192 -13.91 -4.44 -9.03
CA THR A 192 -13.07 -3.25 -8.88
C THR A 192 -12.71 -2.69 -10.26
N HIS A 193 -12.82 -1.37 -10.43
CA HIS A 193 -12.44 -0.70 -11.68
C HIS A 193 -10.98 -0.22 -11.62
N GLN A 194 -10.08 -1.10 -11.20
CA GLN A 194 -8.64 -0.84 -11.17
C GLN A 194 -7.98 -1.28 -12.48
N PRO A 195 -6.86 -0.67 -12.87
CA PRO A 195 -6.10 -1.09 -14.05
C PRO A 195 -5.57 -2.50 -13.88
N LEU A 196 -5.40 -3.21 -15.00
CA LEU A 196 -4.83 -4.57 -15.01
C LEU A 196 -3.32 -4.59 -14.76
N GLU A 197 -2.66 -3.44 -14.93
CA GLU A 197 -1.21 -3.28 -14.73
C GLU A 197 -0.91 -2.03 -13.90
N GLY A 198 0.28 -2.00 -13.29
CA GLY A 198 0.77 -0.87 -12.52
C GLY A 198 0.50 -0.94 -11.02
N PRO A 199 0.77 0.14 -10.25
CA PRO A 199 0.84 0.10 -8.78
C PRO A 199 -0.51 -0.11 -8.10
N THR A 200 -1.62 0.01 -8.81
CA THR A 200 -2.97 -0.22 -8.30
C THR A 200 -3.66 -1.41 -8.98
N SER A 201 -2.92 -2.24 -9.71
CA SER A 201 -3.41 -3.56 -10.16
C SER A 201 -3.62 -4.48 -8.95
N TRP A 202 -4.48 -5.49 -9.12
CA TRP A 202 -4.73 -6.44 -8.06
C TRP A 202 -3.79 -7.64 -8.14
N TYR A 203 -3.24 -8.01 -6.99
CA TYR A 203 -2.49 -9.24 -6.77
C TYR A 203 -3.30 -10.15 -5.85
N GLU A 204 -3.80 -11.25 -6.39
CA GLU A 204 -4.63 -12.21 -5.66
C GLU A 204 -3.77 -13.18 -4.87
N ALA A 205 -4.20 -13.53 -3.65
CA ALA A 205 -3.53 -14.50 -2.80
C ALA A 205 -4.49 -15.11 -1.78
N HIS A 206 -4.13 -16.30 -1.27
CA HIS A 206 -4.74 -16.94 -0.13
C HIS A 206 -3.71 -17.04 1.00
N LEU A 207 -4.02 -16.48 2.16
CA LEU A 207 -3.14 -16.37 3.32
C LEU A 207 -3.70 -17.18 4.48
N VAL A 208 -2.90 -18.11 5.01
CA VAL A 208 -3.30 -19.00 6.11
C VAL A 208 -2.23 -19.06 7.17
N SER A 209 -2.58 -18.73 8.42
CA SER A 209 -1.70 -18.92 9.58
C SER A 209 -2.36 -19.79 10.66
N GLU A 210 -1.52 -20.42 11.51
CA GLU A 210 -2.01 -21.14 12.70
C GLU A 210 -2.50 -20.16 13.81
N GLU A 211 -2.22 -18.86 13.68
CA GLU A 211 -2.76 -17.81 14.56
C GLU A 211 -4.24 -17.47 14.25
N GLY A 212 -4.83 -18.08 13.20
CA GLY A 212 -6.24 -17.97 12.85
C GLY A 212 -6.52 -17.11 11.60
N THR A 213 -5.53 -16.64 10.91
CA THR A 213 -5.71 -16.01 9.59
C THR A 213 -6.04 -17.10 8.57
N ASN A 214 -7.17 -16.93 7.86
CA ASN A 214 -7.56 -17.72 6.69
C ASN A 214 -8.33 -16.78 5.75
N ILE A 215 -7.63 -16.14 4.83
CA ILE A 215 -8.15 -15.03 4.03
C ILE A 215 -7.77 -15.23 2.57
N ILE A 216 -8.76 -15.20 1.67
CA ILE A 216 -8.53 -15.15 0.23
C ILE A 216 -8.98 -13.80 -0.32
N GLY A 217 -8.23 -13.23 -1.24
CA GLY A 217 -8.58 -11.95 -1.85
C GLY A 217 -7.40 -11.29 -2.54
N ALA A 218 -7.45 -9.97 -2.66
CA ALA A 218 -6.47 -9.23 -3.43
C ALA A 218 -5.90 -8.02 -2.67
N ALA A 219 -4.67 -7.69 -3.01
CA ALA A 219 -3.92 -6.55 -2.51
C ALA A 219 -3.26 -5.78 -3.66
N PHE A 220 -2.83 -4.54 -3.42
CA PHE A 220 -1.95 -3.88 -4.36
C PHE A 220 -0.51 -4.38 -4.20
N PRO A 221 0.28 -4.47 -5.30
CA PRO A 221 1.66 -4.88 -5.21
C PRO A 221 2.45 -4.03 -4.21
N GLY A 222 3.15 -4.71 -3.30
CA GLY A 222 3.90 -4.05 -2.23
C GLY A 222 3.10 -3.75 -0.97
N THR A 223 1.86 -4.22 -0.83
CA THR A 223 1.09 -4.09 0.42
C THR A 223 1.05 -5.41 1.19
N PRO A 224 1.17 -5.36 2.53
CA PRO A 224 1.27 -6.56 3.36
C PRO A 224 -0.08 -7.22 3.69
N CYS A 225 -1.20 -6.61 3.32
CA CYS A 225 -2.54 -7.02 3.72
C CYS A 225 -3.47 -7.19 2.53
N ILE A 226 -4.41 -8.13 2.62
CA ILE A 226 -5.52 -8.26 1.68
C ILE A 226 -6.48 -7.07 1.87
N LEU A 227 -6.69 -6.30 0.81
CA LEU A 227 -7.51 -5.09 0.82
C LEU A 227 -8.98 -5.40 0.48
N THR A 228 -9.24 -6.40 -0.33
CA THR A 228 -10.59 -6.86 -0.68
C THR A 228 -10.59 -8.38 -0.75
N GLY A 229 -11.58 -9.02 -0.17
CA GLY A 229 -11.60 -10.48 -0.11
C GLY A 229 -12.65 -11.04 0.85
N ALA A 230 -12.42 -12.27 1.27
CA ALA A 230 -13.28 -12.98 2.19
C ALA A 230 -12.51 -13.95 3.09
N ASN A 231 -13.10 -14.27 4.22
CA ASN A 231 -12.78 -15.40 5.07
C ASN A 231 -14.04 -16.24 5.31
N GLU A 232 -14.00 -17.19 6.23
CA GLU A 232 -15.15 -18.05 6.56
C GLU A 232 -16.37 -17.30 7.07
N TYR A 233 -16.19 -16.09 7.62
CA TYR A 233 -17.23 -15.35 8.35
C TYR A 233 -17.63 -14.05 7.67
N LEU A 234 -16.74 -13.44 6.91
CA LEU A 234 -16.89 -12.07 6.41
C LEU A 234 -16.31 -11.95 5.00
N GLY A 235 -17.03 -11.28 4.11
CA GLY A 235 -16.50 -10.73 2.88
C GLY A 235 -16.50 -9.21 2.93
N TRP A 236 -15.48 -8.59 2.36
CA TRP A 236 -15.36 -7.13 2.31
C TRP A 236 -14.78 -6.64 0.99
N THR A 237 -15.19 -5.46 0.63
CA THR A 237 -14.68 -4.73 -0.54
C THR A 237 -14.88 -3.24 -0.37
N HIS A 238 -14.27 -2.46 -1.24
CA HIS A 238 -14.33 -1.01 -1.24
C HIS A 238 -14.74 -0.49 -2.60
N THR A 239 -15.54 0.56 -2.61
CA THR A 239 -15.80 1.35 -3.82
C THR A 239 -15.25 2.76 -3.64
N VAL A 240 -15.12 3.49 -4.74
CA VAL A 240 -14.69 4.89 -4.68
C VAL A 240 -15.73 5.70 -3.92
N ASN A 241 -15.24 6.50 -3.00
CA ASN A 241 -16.02 7.44 -2.20
C ASN A 241 -15.57 8.86 -2.55
N TYR A 242 -16.51 9.74 -2.84
CA TYR A 242 -16.28 11.14 -3.26
C TYR A 242 -16.70 12.16 -2.18
N PRO A 243 -16.29 12.03 -0.89
CA PRO A 243 -16.51 13.11 0.06
C PRO A 243 -15.62 14.30 -0.29
N ASP A 244 -16.04 15.48 0.14
CA ASP A 244 -15.17 16.65 0.15
C ASP A 244 -13.99 16.40 1.10
N LYS A 245 -12.79 16.29 0.53
CA LYS A 245 -11.58 15.85 1.26
C LYS A 245 -10.49 16.90 1.26
N ALA A 246 -10.64 18.00 0.51
CA ALA A 246 -9.58 18.97 0.34
C ALA A 246 -10.12 20.37 0.12
N ASP A 247 -9.57 21.31 0.87
CA ASP A 247 -9.80 22.74 0.71
C ASP A 247 -8.55 23.44 0.18
N VAL A 248 -8.75 24.47 -0.62
CA VAL A 248 -7.68 25.32 -1.13
C VAL A 248 -7.89 26.74 -0.65
N TYR A 249 -6.91 27.27 0.06
CA TYR A 249 -6.96 28.63 0.62
C TYR A 249 -5.93 29.54 -0.06
N ALA A 250 -6.37 30.70 -0.55
CA ALA A 250 -5.46 31.76 -0.94
C ALA A 250 -5.03 32.54 0.29
N LEU A 251 -3.74 32.46 0.63
CA LEU A 251 -3.20 33.15 1.80
C LEU A 251 -3.02 34.65 1.52
N GLN A 252 -3.50 35.51 2.41
CA GLN A 252 -3.20 36.93 2.37
C GLN A 252 -1.79 37.16 2.93
N MET A 253 -0.84 37.48 2.05
CA MET A 253 0.54 37.72 2.45
C MET A 253 0.72 39.03 3.22
N HIS A 254 1.62 39.04 4.19
CA HIS A 254 1.95 40.22 4.95
C HIS A 254 2.62 41.27 4.04
N PRO A 255 2.16 42.54 4.02
CA PRO A 255 2.60 43.56 3.04
C PRO A 255 4.07 43.95 3.13
N LYS A 256 4.73 43.69 4.26
CA LYS A 256 6.12 44.12 4.52
C LYS A 256 7.07 42.99 4.93
N LYS A 257 6.56 41.80 5.24
CA LYS A 257 7.38 40.66 5.66
C LYS A 257 7.29 39.56 4.62
N LYS A 258 8.46 39.17 4.08
CA LYS A 258 8.55 38.06 3.14
C LYS A 258 8.18 36.76 3.84
N ASP A 259 7.49 35.87 3.13
CA ASP A 259 7.13 34.52 3.58
C ASP A 259 6.28 34.46 4.88
N VAL A 260 5.56 35.58 5.19
CA VAL A 260 4.60 35.65 6.30
C VAL A 260 3.23 35.95 5.77
N TYR A 261 2.23 35.20 6.19
CA TYR A 261 0.83 35.45 5.87
C TYR A 261 0.04 35.93 7.10
N LEU A 262 -1.08 36.59 6.85
CA LEU A 262 -2.01 37.04 7.88
C LEU A 262 -2.99 35.90 8.21
N VAL A 263 -3.30 35.74 9.50
CA VAL A 263 -4.29 34.77 10.02
C VAL A 263 -5.54 35.51 10.41
#